data_eb10522956748a363947cb22b64df282
#
_entry.id   eb10522956748a363947cb22b64df282
#
_cell.length_a   1.000
_cell.length_b   1.000
_cell.length_c   1.000
_cell.angle_alpha   90.00
_cell.angle_beta   90.00
_cell.angle_gamma   90.00
#
_symmetry.space_group_name_H-M   'P 1'
#
loop_
_entity.id
_entity.type
_entity.pdbx_description
1 polymer ?
#
loop_
_entity_poly.entity_id
_entity_poly.type
_entity_poly.pdbx_seq_one_letter_code
_entity_poly.pdbx_strand_id
1 'polypeptide(L)'
;KATRFFMTILEACYLVLETTSVKIKNKIFVLNMGKPINIYQVAKKIGLLKQKLDPSYKFKHHEIGLRKNEKLHEILFDRNEKKHKITKNIFYVSRKRFDSDKFIKFYNKLEAAYKEGKETEILSILKRICKI
;
A
#
# COMPACT_ATOMS: atom_id res chain seq x y z
N LYS A 1 4.09 -5.70 -17.12
CA LYS A 1 3.59 -4.29 -17.18
C LYS A 1 3.36 -3.67 -15.79
N ALA A 2 3.42 -4.47 -14.70
CA ALA A 2 3.16 -4.00 -13.33
C ALA A 2 4.19 -2.96 -12.87
N THR A 3 3.72 -1.95 -12.15
CA THR A 3 4.57 -0.93 -11.53
C THR A 3 4.41 -0.95 -10.01
N ARG A 4 5.51 -0.66 -9.31
CA ARG A 4 5.54 -0.54 -7.85
C ARG A 4 6.36 0.69 -7.45
N PHE A 5 6.09 1.19 -6.26
CA PHE A 5 6.94 2.18 -5.63
C PHE A 5 8.08 1.49 -4.91
N PHE A 6 9.26 2.07 -4.96
CA PHE A 6 10.44 1.57 -4.29
C PHE A 6 11.06 2.67 -3.45
N MET A 7 11.57 2.28 -2.30
CA MET A 7 12.29 3.13 -1.37
C MET A 7 13.33 2.29 -0.66
N THR A 8 14.49 2.85 -0.36
CA THR A 8 15.48 2.16 0.44
C THR A 8 15.03 2.09 1.90
N ILE A 9 15.53 1.09 2.64
CA ILE A 9 15.21 0.95 4.06
C ILE A 9 15.64 2.18 4.85
N LEU A 10 16.85 2.69 4.59
CA LEU A 10 17.38 3.89 5.26
C LEU A 10 16.52 5.12 4.99
N GLU A 11 16.09 5.31 3.75
CA GLU A 11 15.21 6.41 3.36
C GLU A 11 13.84 6.31 4.05
N ALA A 12 13.27 5.10 4.10
CA ALA A 12 12.02 4.85 4.80
C ALA A 12 12.15 5.16 6.31
N CYS A 13 13.20 4.66 6.97
CA CYS A 13 13.46 4.92 8.38
C CYS A 13 13.64 6.42 8.66
N TYR A 14 14.41 7.13 7.83
CA TYR A 14 14.61 8.57 7.98
C TYR A 14 13.29 9.33 7.87
N LEU A 15 12.49 9.05 6.86
CA LEU A 15 11.20 9.72 6.66
C LEU A 15 10.19 9.41 7.76
N VAL A 16 10.18 8.19 8.30
CA VAL A 16 9.35 7.84 9.46
C VAL A 16 9.78 8.64 10.68
N LEU A 17 11.07 8.74 10.96
CA LEU A 17 11.60 9.57 12.05
C LEU A 17 11.27 11.06 11.84
N GLU A 18 11.37 11.57 10.60
CA GLU A 18 10.98 12.95 10.27
C GLU A 18 9.49 13.20 10.60
N THR A 19 8.60 12.23 10.40
CA THR A 19 7.18 12.39 10.78
C THR A 19 6.97 12.60 12.28
N THR A 20 7.85 12.10 13.14
CA THR A 20 7.73 12.25 14.61
C THR A 20 7.94 13.70 15.07
N SER A 21 8.68 14.49 14.29
CA SER A 21 8.90 15.92 14.55
C SER A 21 7.72 16.80 14.13
N VAL A 22 6.79 16.24 13.35
CA VAL A 22 5.64 16.99 12.85
C VAL A 22 4.57 17.14 13.94
N LYS A 23 4.24 18.37 14.30
CA LYS A 23 3.25 18.70 15.35
C LYS A 23 1.77 18.51 14.90
N ILE A 24 1.50 17.63 13.97
CA ILE A 24 0.13 17.35 13.47
C ILE A 24 -0.30 16.00 14.03
N LYS A 25 -1.37 16.01 14.85
CA LYS A 25 -1.90 14.80 15.49
C LYS A 25 -3.08 14.21 14.68
N ASN A 26 -3.31 12.90 14.87
CA ASN A 26 -4.47 12.18 14.33
C ASN A 26 -4.62 12.27 12.79
N LYS A 27 -3.49 12.21 12.08
CA LYS A 27 -3.43 12.18 10.61
C LYS A 27 -2.67 10.95 10.11
N ILE A 28 -3.00 10.52 8.90
CA ILE A 28 -2.24 9.50 8.21
C ILE A 28 -1.18 10.21 7.38
N PHE A 29 0.08 9.96 7.69
CA PHE A 29 1.19 10.45 6.89
C PHE A 29 1.44 9.54 5.71
N VAL A 30 1.76 10.15 4.57
CA VAL A 30 2.12 9.45 3.35
C VAL A 30 3.48 9.95 2.89
N LEU A 31 4.42 9.02 2.76
CA LEU A 31 5.77 9.32 2.32
C LEU A 31 5.81 9.44 0.79
N ASN A 32 6.58 10.41 0.30
CA ASN A 32 6.80 10.57 -1.13
C ASN A 32 7.76 9.49 -1.63
N MET A 33 7.24 8.50 -2.31
CA MET A 33 8.03 7.40 -2.88
C MET A 33 8.47 7.67 -4.33
N GLY A 34 8.35 8.90 -4.81
CA GLY A 34 8.71 9.25 -6.18
C GLY A 34 7.75 8.67 -7.22
N LYS A 35 8.29 8.29 -8.37
CA LYS A 35 7.52 7.69 -9.47
C LYS A 35 7.49 6.17 -9.36
N PRO A 36 6.37 5.53 -9.70
CA PRO A 36 6.31 4.07 -9.74
C PRO A 36 7.23 3.53 -10.84
N ILE A 37 7.93 2.44 -10.56
CA ILE A 37 8.90 1.83 -11.44
C ILE A 37 8.35 0.49 -11.96
N ASN A 38 8.59 0.20 -13.22
CA ASN A 38 8.21 -1.08 -13.83
C ASN A 38 9.05 -2.22 -13.25
N ILE A 39 8.39 -3.26 -12.73
CA ILE A 39 9.05 -4.39 -12.04
C ILE A 39 10.01 -5.14 -12.97
N TYR A 40 9.61 -5.36 -14.23
CA TYR A 40 10.47 -6.04 -15.19
C TYR A 40 11.77 -5.26 -15.45
N GLN A 41 11.70 -3.94 -15.54
CA GLN A 41 12.90 -3.11 -15.72
C GLN A 41 13.83 -3.19 -14.50
N VAL A 42 13.29 -3.26 -13.28
CA VAL A 42 14.09 -3.46 -12.06
C VAL A 42 14.76 -4.83 -12.11
N ALA A 43 14.01 -5.90 -12.40
CA ALA A 43 14.55 -7.25 -12.50
C ALA A 43 15.66 -7.35 -13.57
N LYS A 44 15.45 -6.74 -14.74
CA LYS A 44 16.45 -6.68 -15.81
C LYS A 44 17.73 -5.97 -15.37
N LYS A 45 17.62 -4.82 -14.68
CA LYS A 45 18.80 -4.11 -14.15
C LYS A 45 19.55 -4.94 -13.13
N ILE A 46 18.87 -5.61 -12.22
CA ILE A 46 19.49 -6.50 -11.23
C ILE A 46 20.19 -7.67 -11.94
N GLY A 47 19.53 -8.29 -12.93
CA GLY A 47 20.10 -9.37 -13.72
C GLY A 47 21.37 -8.95 -14.45
N LEU A 48 21.39 -7.76 -15.05
CA LEU A 48 22.58 -7.20 -15.73
C LEU A 48 23.72 -6.91 -14.74
N LEU A 49 23.40 -6.41 -13.54
CA LEU A 49 24.42 -6.18 -12.50
C LEU A 49 25.02 -7.51 -12.04
N LYS A 50 24.17 -8.54 -11.82
CA LYS A 50 24.65 -9.88 -11.45
C LYS A 50 25.54 -10.48 -12.54
N GLN A 51 25.16 -10.33 -13.81
CA GLN A 51 25.99 -10.81 -14.95
C GLN A 51 27.35 -10.13 -15.03
N LYS A 52 27.47 -8.85 -14.61
CA LYS A 52 28.77 -8.17 -14.53
C LYS A 52 29.67 -8.76 -13.43
N LEU A 53 29.08 -9.23 -12.33
CA LEU A 53 29.82 -9.85 -11.22
C LEU A 53 30.11 -11.35 -11.49
N ASP A 54 29.26 -12.00 -12.24
CA ASP A 54 29.36 -13.41 -12.64
C ASP A 54 28.99 -13.54 -14.13
N PRO A 55 30.00 -13.55 -15.04
CA PRO A 55 29.77 -13.68 -16.48
C PRO A 55 29.05 -14.96 -16.91
N SER A 56 29.05 -16.01 -16.07
CA SER A 56 28.34 -17.26 -16.34
C SER A 56 26.83 -17.12 -16.11
N TYR A 57 26.40 -16.12 -15.36
CA TYR A 57 24.99 -15.88 -15.04
C TYR A 57 24.20 -15.40 -16.26
N LYS A 58 23.12 -16.12 -16.59
CA LYS A 58 22.18 -15.73 -17.65
C LYS A 58 20.86 -15.29 -17.01
N PHE A 59 20.47 -14.04 -17.24
CA PHE A 59 19.18 -13.53 -16.76
C PHE A 59 18.04 -14.26 -17.48
N LYS A 60 17.22 -14.97 -16.70
CA LYS A 60 15.99 -15.58 -17.17
C LYS A 60 14.81 -14.98 -16.40
N HIS A 61 13.69 -14.77 -17.05
CA HIS A 61 12.46 -14.31 -16.41
C HIS A 61 11.28 -15.13 -16.91
N HIS A 62 10.23 -15.20 -16.09
CA HIS A 62 8.99 -15.83 -16.44
C HIS A 62 7.83 -14.93 -15.98
N GLU A 63 6.89 -14.66 -16.88
CA GLU A 63 5.71 -13.88 -16.57
C GLU A 63 4.61 -14.79 -16.03
N ILE A 64 4.26 -14.63 -14.76
CA ILE A 64 3.22 -15.41 -14.07
C ILE A 64 1.85 -14.73 -14.06
N GLY A 65 1.76 -13.50 -14.60
CA GLY A 65 0.56 -12.67 -14.51
C GLY A 65 0.34 -12.05 -13.13
N LEU A 66 -0.83 -11.47 -12.93
CA LEU A 66 -1.24 -10.92 -11.64
C LEU A 66 -1.93 -11.99 -10.80
N ARG A 67 -1.65 -12.02 -9.51
CA ARG A 67 -2.39 -12.83 -8.56
C ARG A 67 -3.80 -12.28 -8.36
N LYS A 68 -4.72 -13.11 -7.88
CA LYS A 68 -6.06 -12.65 -7.50
C LYS A 68 -5.95 -11.48 -6.51
N ASN A 69 -6.64 -10.38 -6.82
CA ASN A 69 -6.63 -9.12 -6.04
C ASN A 69 -5.32 -8.31 -6.08
N GLU A 70 -4.32 -8.69 -6.89
CA GLU A 70 -3.13 -7.89 -7.09
C GLU A 70 -3.41 -6.75 -8.08
N LYS A 71 -2.97 -5.53 -7.74
CA LYS A 71 -3.12 -4.36 -8.61
C LYS A 71 -1.99 -4.28 -9.62
N LEU A 72 -2.33 -3.93 -10.86
CA LEU A 72 -1.31 -3.67 -11.90
C LEU A 72 -0.46 -2.46 -11.54
N HIS A 73 -1.09 -1.42 -11.00
CA HIS A 73 -0.44 -0.18 -10.54
C HIS A 73 -0.89 0.13 -9.13
N GLU A 74 0.07 0.37 -8.23
CA GLU A 74 -0.22 0.84 -6.88
C GLU A 74 -0.51 2.34 -6.88
N ILE A 75 -1.39 2.75 -5.96
CA ILE A 75 -1.74 4.15 -5.72
C ILE A 75 -1.45 4.50 -4.27
N LEU A 76 -0.76 5.63 -4.05
CA LEU A 76 -0.44 6.11 -2.70
C LEU A 76 -1.60 6.89 -2.06
N PHE A 77 -2.50 7.41 -2.86
CA PHE A 77 -3.60 8.27 -2.42
C PHE A 77 -4.90 7.84 -3.07
N ASP A 78 -5.97 7.78 -2.29
CA ASP A 78 -7.32 7.61 -2.82
C ASP A 78 -7.79 8.90 -3.52
N ARG A 79 -8.68 8.76 -4.52
CA ARG A 79 -9.27 9.91 -5.23
C ARG A 79 -10.07 10.85 -4.31
N ASN A 80 -10.60 10.32 -3.21
CA ASN A 80 -11.40 11.05 -2.23
C ASN A 80 -10.57 11.64 -1.09
N GLU A 81 -9.26 11.45 -1.07
CA GLU A 81 -8.37 11.97 -0.04
C GLU A 81 -7.82 13.33 -0.42
N LYS A 82 -7.95 14.31 0.49
CA LYS A 82 -7.29 15.60 0.33
C LYS A 82 -5.84 15.49 0.81
N LYS A 83 -4.91 15.75 -0.09
CA LYS A 83 -3.48 15.77 0.18
C LYS A 83 -3.06 17.12 0.73
N HIS A 84 -2.26 17.08 1.78
CA HIS A 84 -1.63 18.27 2.36
C HIS A 84 -0.13 18.04 2.45
N LYS A 85 0.64 18.90 1.82
CA LYS A 85 2.10 18.83 1.83
C LYS A 85 2.62 19.41 3.14
N ILE A 86 3.55 18.71 3.78
CA ILE A 86 4.27 19.15 4.97
C ILE A 86 5.70 19.54 4.57
N THR A 87 6.43 18.57 4.02
CA THR A 87 7.77 18.76 3.47
C THR A 87 7.82 18.30 2.01
N LYS A 88 8.99 18.33 1.39
CA LYS A 88 9.18 17.78 0.04
C LYS A 88 8.81 16.29 -0.02
N ASN A 89 9.03 15.57 1.07
CA ASN A 89 8.94 14.12 1.12
C ASN A 89 7.79 13.59 1.98
N ILE A 90 7.07 14.45 2.70
CA ILE A 90 6.00 14.05 3.62
C ILE A 90 4.72 14.81 3.29
N PHE A 91 3.65 14.05 3.16
CA PHE A 91 2.28 14.54 3.05
C PHE A 91 1.46 13.98 4.19
N TYR A 92 0.33 14.59 4.50
CA TYR A 92 -0.73 13.94 5.25
C TYR A 92 -2.02 13.96 4.45
N VAL A 93 -2.90 13.01 4.73
CA VAL A 93 -4.22 12.94 4.12
C VAL A 93 -5.30 13.26 5.12
N SER A 94 -6.30 14.03 4.66
CA SER A 94 -7.52 14.27 5.39
C SER A 94 -8.61 13.38 4.82
N ARG A 95 -9.20 12.54 5.67
CA ARG A 95 -10.37 11.72 5.36
C ARG A 95 -11.62 12.32 5.98
N LYS A 96 -12.77 11.94 5.45
CA LYS A 96 -14.05 12.25 6.12
C LYS A 96 -14.03 11.67 7.53
N ARG A 97 -14.68 12.39 8.45
CA ARG A 97 -14.77 11.95 9.84
C ARG A 97 -15.35 10.54 9.88
N PHE A 98 -14.70 9.68 10.64
CA PHE A 98 -15.14 8.31 10.84
C PHE A 98 -16.37 8.29 11.75
N ASP A 99 -17.39 7.58 11.34
CA ASP A 99 -18.59 7.37 12.13
C ASP A 99 -18.36 6.14 13.03
N SER A 100 -17.96 6.39 14.27
CA SER A 100 -17.66 5.35 15.25
C SER A 100 -18.88 4.48 15.59
N ASP A 101 -20.09 5.08 15.67
CA ASP A 101 -21.29 4.34 16.04
C ASP A 101 -21.70 3.37 14.94
N LYS A 102 -21.57 3.83 13.69
CA LYS A 102 -21.79 2.98 12.53
C LYS A 102 -20.80 1.82 12.48
N PHE A 103 -19.54 2.09 12.80
CA PHE A 103 -18.52 1.04 12.84
C PHE A 103 -18.78 0.02 13.93
N ILE A 104 -19.10 0.45 15.15
CA ILE A 104 -19.44 -0.46 16.26
C ILE A 104 -20.59 -1.37 15.88
N LYS A 105 -21.64 -0.84 15.23
CA LYS A 105 -22.75 -1.64 14.72
C LYS A 105 -22.30 -2.70 13.72
N PHE A 106 -21.38 -2.36 12.81
CA PHE A 106 -20.82 -3.34 11.87
C PHE A 106 -19.95 -4.37 12.57
N TYR A 107 -19.10 -3.92 13.49
CA TYR A 107 -18.23 -4.80 14.27
C TYR A 107 -19.03 -5.86 15.04
N ASN A 108 -20.07 -5.45 15.76
CA ASN A 108 -20.94 -6.36 16.51
C ASN A 108 -21.63 -7.40 15.61
N LYS A 109 -22.08 -6.99 14.41
CA LYS A 109 -22.61 -7.92 13.41
C LYS A 109 -21.56 -8.90 12.91
N LEU A 110 -20.36 -8.43 12.66
CA LEU A 110 -19.25 -9.28 12.21
C LEU A 110 -18.87 -10.30 13.27
N GLU A 111 -18.80 -9.87 14.54
CA GLU A 111 -18.51 -10.75 15.68
C GLU A 111 -19.59 -11.82 15.87
N ALA A 112 -20.87 -11.45 15.75
CA ALA A 112 -21.98 -12.39 15.82
C ALA A 112 -21.91 -13.44 14.71
N ALA A 113 -21.73 -13.01 13.46
CA ALA A 113 -21.59 -13.90 12.31
C ALA A 113 -20.38 -14.83 12.43
N TYR A 114 -19.27 -14.33 13.01
CA TYR A 114 -18.07 -15.14 13.27
C TYR A 114 -18.35 -16.23 14.32
N LYS A 115 -18.99 -15.90 15.45
CA LYS A 115 -19.37 -16.85 16.51
C LYS A 115 -20.31 -17.96 16.01
N GLU A 116 -21.14 -17.63 15.03
CA GLU A 116 -22.09 -18.57 14.41
C GLU A 116 -21.50 -19.34 13.20
N GLY A 117 -20.23 -19.08 12.81
CA GLY A 117 -19.57 -19.74 11.69
C GLY A 117 -20.15 -19.38 10.31
N LYS A 118 -20.82 -18.25 10.17
CA LYS A 118 -21.52 -17.81 8.94
C LYS A 118 -20.56 -17.10 7.96
N GLU A 119 -19.71 -17.85 7.26
CA GLU A 119 -18.69 -17.29 6.36
C GLU A 119 -19.27 -16.37 5.27
N THR A 120 -20.39 -16.73 4.66
CA THR A 120 -21.03 -15.93 3.61
C THR A 120 -21.51 -14.57 4.13
N GLU A 121 -22.03 -14.52 5.35
CA GLU A 121 -22.47 -13.30 6.02
C GLU A 121 -21.27 -12.43 6.38
N ILE A 122 -20.20 -13.03 6.91
CA ILE A 122 -18.91 -12.34 7.18
C ILE A 122 -18.40 -11.64 5.93
N LEU A 123 -18.33 -12.35 4.80
CA LEU A 123 -17.89 -11.78 3.51
C LEU A 123 -18.79 -10.65 3.03
N SER A 124 -20.10 -10.78 3.20
CA SER A 124 -21.09 -9.74 2.86
C SER A 124 -20.88 -8.47 3.68
N ILE A 125 -20.71 -8.62 5.00
CA ILE A 125 -20.45 -7.50 5.92
C ILE A 125 -19.13 -6.80 5.55
N LEU A 126 -18.05 -7.55 5.33
CA LEU A 126 -16.75 -7.00 4.95
C LEU A 126 -16.80 -6.23 3.62
N LYS A 127 -17.44 -6.79 2.58
CA LYS A 127 -17.64 -6.10 1.30
C LYS A 127 -18.39 -4.78 1.48
N ARG A 128 -19.42 -4.76 2.31
CA ARG A 128 -20.22 -3.55 2.58
C ARG A 128 -19.44 -2.46 3.31
N ILE A 129 -18.55 -2.84 4.25
CA ILE A 129 -17.69 -1.90 4.99
C ILE A 129 -16.63 -1.34 4.06
N CYS A 130 -15.96 -2.19 3.29
CA CYS A 130 -14.84 -1.83 2.42
C CYS A 130 -15.29 -1.21 1.09
N LYS A 131 -16.60 -1.23 0.78
CA LYS A 131 -17.15 -0.80 -0.53
C LYS A 131 -16.45 -1.48 -1.73
N ILE A 132 -16.12 -2.74 -1.57
CA ILE A 132 -15.52 -3.59 -2.62
C ILE A 132 -16.63 -4.26 -3.42
#